data_5b42851b522c275730969b4e8b0ae7fc
#
_entry.id   5b42851b522c275730969b4e8b0ae7fc
#
_cell.length_a   1.000
_cell.length_b   1.000
_cell.length_c   1.000
_cell.angle_alpha   90.00
_cell.angle_beta   90.00
_cell.angle_gamma   90.00
#
_symmetry.space_group_name_H-M   'P 1'
#
loop_
_entity.id
_entity.type
_entity.pdbx_description
1 polymer ?
#
loop_
_entity_poly.entity_id
_entity_poly.type
_entity_poly.pdbx_seq_one_letter_code
_entity_poly.pdbx_strand_id
1 'polypeptide(L)'
;VNPADALLVVQEEVADCRKCPRLVKYREKVACVKRRAFREWEYWGRGVPGFGDPRAKLFILGLAPAAHGGNRTGRVFTGDRSGDFLFEALYQAGFANQRASLHRGDGLRLENAYIAAAVRCAPPENKPLPSETLHCRGYLERELELLRPKVVLALGKIAWDAYLEVLKQRGQILSRATFRFSHGAECMFEGDLPRLFGVYHPSQQNTQTGRLTQTMYANALERIRKLLA
;
A
#
# COMPACT_ATOMS: atom_id res chain seq x y z
N VAL A 1 -23.84 -7.14 -5.25
CA VAL A 1 -22.54 -7.77 -5.61
C VAL A 1 -21.77 -8.03 -4.32
N ASN A 2 -21.22 -9.24 -4.16
CA ASN A 2 -20.37 -9.56 -3.01
C ASN A 2 -19.13 -8.63 -3.01
N PRO A 3 -18.77 -7.99 -1.88
CA PRO A 3 -17.58 -7.13 -1.82
C PRO A 3 -16.29 -7.80 -2.28
N ALA A 4 -16.14 -9.10 -2.04
CA ALA A 4 -14.97 -9.86 -2.50
C ALA A 4 -14.90 -9.93 -4.04
N ASP A 5 -16.02 -10.21 -4.72
CA ASP A 5 -16.09 -10.27 -6.17
C ASP A 5 -15.85 -8.89 -6.80
N ALA A 6 -16.39 -7.83 -6.19
CA ALA A 6 -16.17 -6.47 -6.62
C ALA A 6 -14.68 -6.04 -6.47
N LEU A 7 -13.99 -6.48 -5.40
CA LEU A 7 -12.56 -6.26 -5.24
C LEU A 7 -11.75 -6.99 -6.31
N LEU A 8 -12.12 -8.22 -6.69
CA LEU A 8 -11.46 -8.94 -7.78
C LEU A 8 -11.54 -8.16 -9.10
N VAL A 9 -12.71 -7.59 -9.42
CA VAL A 9 -12.86 -6.74 -10.61
C VAL A 9 -11.91 -5.54 -10.56
N VAL A 10 -11.81 -4.86 -9.41
CA VAL A 10 -10.85 -3.74 -9.25
C VAL A 10 -9.41 -4.21 -9.43
N GLN A 11 -9.07 -5.39 -8.92
CA GLN A 11 -7.71 -5.96 -9.05
C GLN A 11 -7.37 -6.28 -10.51
N GLU A 12 -8.29 -6.83 -11.28
CA GLU A 12 -8.12 -7.12 -12.70
C GLU A 12 -7.95 -5.83 -13.52
N GLU A 13 -8.81 -4.84 -13.29
CA GLU A 13 -8.70 -3.53 -13.94
C GLU A 13 -7.36 -2.84 -13.62
N VAL A 14 -6.85 -2.95 -12.39
CA VAL A 14 -5.52 -2.44 -12.01
C VAL A 14 -4.44 -3.18 -12.78
N ALA A 15 -4.51 -4.51 -12.87
CA ALA A 15 -3.52 -5.31 -13.57
C ALA A 15 -3.43 -4.94 -15.06
N ASP A 16 -4.57 -4.66 -15.71
CA ASP A 16 -4.66 -4.30 -17.13
C ASP A 16 -4.52 -2.81 -17.43
N CYS A 17 -4.39 -1.98 -16.37
CA CYS A 17 -4.35 -0.53 -16.52
C CYS A 17 -3.14 -0.04 -17.33
N ARG A 18 -3.41 0.84 -18.31
CA ARG A 18 -2.40 1.49 -19.16
C ARG A 18 -2.54 3.03 -19.21
N LYS A 19 -3.21 3.65 -18.23
CA LYS A 19 -3.53 5.10 -18.22
C LYS A 19 -2.31 6.02 -18.17
N CYS A 20 -1.14 5.53 -17.72
CA CYS A 20 0.08 6.33 -17.51
C CYS A 20 1.21 5.81 -18.43
N PRO A 21 1.39 6.37 -19.66
CA PRO A 21 2.35 5.85 -20.63
C PRO A 21 3.80 5.77 -20.08
N ARG A 22 4.24 6.76 -19.29
CA ARG A 22 5.56 6.77 -18.65
C ARG A 22 5.76 5.59 -17.70
N LEU A 23 4.77 5.31 -16.86
CA LEU A 23 4.83 4.19 -15.90
C LEU A 23 4.72 2.84 -16.62
N VAL A 24 3.85 2.73 -17.62
CA VAL A 24 3.72 1.52 -18.44
C VAL A 24 5.04 1.19 -19.12
N LYS A 25 5.63 2.16 -19.83
CA LYS A 25 6.94 2.00 -20.46
C LYS A 25 8.03 1.59 -19.47
N TYR A 26 8.05 2.21 -18.28
CA TYR A 26 9.07 1.91 -17.28
C TYR A 26 8.90 0.53 -16.66
N ARG A 27 7.69 0.15 -16.21
CA ARG A 27 7.44 -1.16 -15.58
C ARG A 27 7.71 -2.32 -16.54
N GLU A 28 7.33 -2.18 -17.83
CA GLU A 28 7.56 -3.17 -18.89
C GLU A 28 9.06 -3.26 -19.25
N LYS A 29 9.75 -2.10 -19.35
CA LYS A 29 11.21 -2.10 -19.56
C LYS A 29 11.94 -2.82 -18.43
N VAL A 30 11.58 -2.55 -17.15
CA VAL A 30 12.16 -3.22 -15.99
C VAL A 30 11.90 -4.73 -16.03
N ALA A 31 10.71 -5.15 -16.45
CA ALA A 31 10.34 -6.56 -16.58
C ALA A 31 11.12 -7.29 -17.68
N CYS A 32 11.45 -6.58 -18.76
CA CYS A 32 12.25 -7.11 -19.87
C CYS A 32 13.75 -7.18 -19.51
N VAL A 33 14.32 -6.05 -19.03
CA VAL A 33 15.77 -5.94 -18.76
C VAL A 33 16.18 -6.74 -17.53
N LYS A 34 15.29 -6.78 -16.53
CA LYS A 34 15.46 -7.46 -15.24
C LYS A 34 16.73 -7.00 -14.49
N ARG A 35 16.85 -7.38 -13.24
CA ARG A 35 18.07 -7.24 -12.45
C ARG A 35 18.83 -8.57 -12.48
N ARG A 36 20.15 -8.55 -12.48
CA ARG A 36 21.01 -9.75 -12.53
C ARG A 36 20.58 -10.83 -11.50
N ALA A 37 20.29 -10.42 -10.26
CA ALA A 37 19.87 -11.34 -9.20
C ALA A 37 18.49 -11.99 -9.43
N PHE A 38 17.70 -11.50 -10.38
CA PHE A 38 16.35 -11.99 -10.68
C PHE A 38 16.17 -12.32 -12.17
N ARG A 39 17.26 -12.63 -12.86
CA ARG A 39 17.25 -12.88 -14.32
C ARG A 39 16.32 -14.02 -14.69
N GLU A 40 16.27 -15.07 -13.86
CA GLU A 40 15.45 -16.27 -14.08
C GLU A 40 13.96 -16.08 -13.66
N TRP A 41 13.62 -14.95 -13.05
CA TRP A 41 12.25 -14.69 -12.67
C TRP A 41 11.41 -14.24 -13.87
N GLU A 42 10.19 -14.72 -13.95
CA GLU A 42 9.17 -14.08 -14.75
C GLU A 42 8.60 -12.87 -13.97
N TYR A 43 8.86 -11.67 -14.50
CA TYR A 43 8.36 -10.45 -13.88
C TYR A 43 6.89 -10.24 -14.22
N TRP A 44 6.12 -9.79 -13.24
CA TRP A 44 4.73 -9.40 -13.43
C TRP A 44 4.57 -8.28 -14.47
N GLY A 45 5.34 -7.19 -14.38
CA GLY A 45 5.41 -6.10 -15.36
C GLY A 45 4.10 -5.35 -15.64
N ARG A 46 3.06 -5.58 -14.86
CA ARG A 46 1.71 -5.00 -15.00
C ARG A 46 1.39 -4.09 -13.82
N GLY A 47 0.19 -3.47 -13.80
CA GLY A 47 -0.31 -2.79 -12.60
C GLY A 47 -0.37 -3.77 -11.42
N VAL A 48 0.04 -3.32 -10.23
CA VAL A 48 0.05 -4.17 -9.04
C VAL A 48 -1.19 -3.88 -8.21
N PRO A 49 -2.15 -4.83 -8.12
CA PRO A 49 -3.37 -4.64 -7.36
C PRO A 49 -3.12 -4.62 -5.85
N GLY A 50 -4.10 -4.14 -5.10
CA GLY A 50 -4.18 -4.40 -3.67
C GLY A 50 -4.44 -5.88 -3.38
N PHE A 51 -4.16 -6.33 -2.15
CA PHE A 51 -4.45 -7.68 -1.73
C PHE A 51 -4.73 -7.75 -0.22
N GLY A 52 -5.45 -8.76 0.22
CA GLY A 52 -5.72 -9.00 1.63
C GLY A 52 -7.13 -9.54 1.89
N ASP A 53 -7.59 -9.36 3.12
CA ASP A 53 -8.92 -9.79 3.55
C ASP A 53 -10.00 -8.87 2.95
N PRO A 54 -10.99 -9.38 2.20
CA PRO A 54 -12.07 -8.58 1.66
C PRO A 54 -13.02 -8.00 2.73
N ARG A 55 -12.87 -8.42 3.99
CA ARG A 55 -13.60 -7.90 5.16
C ARG A 55 -12.73 -7.05 6.07
N ALA A 56 -11.56 -6.63 5.60
CA ALA A 56 -10.57 -5.91 6.37
C ALA A 56 -11.12 -4.63 7.01
N LYS A 57 -10.81 -4.44 8.29
CA LYS A 57 -11.04 -3.18 8.99
C LYS A 57 -9.79 -2.31 9.04
N LEU A 58 -8.61 -2.87 8.74
CA LEU A 58 -7.36 -2.15 8.54
C LEU A 58 -7.04 -2.05 7.05
N PHE A 59 -6.97 -0.82 6.52
CA PHE A 59 -6.47 -0.53 5.18
C PHE A 59 -5.04 0.03 5.26
N ILE A 60 -4.07 -0.66 4.69
CA ILE A 60 -2.67 -0.24 4.68
C ILE A 60 -2.36 0.38 3.31
N LEU A 61 -1.95 1.63 3.29
CA LEU A 61 -1.68 2.38 2.07
C LEU A 61 -0.19 2.70 1.94
N GLY A 62 0.44 2.18 0.89
CA GLY A 62 1.81 2.51 0.50
C GLY A 62 1.88 3.55 -0.62
N LEU A 63 3.09 3.86 -1.06
CA LEU A 63 3.35 4.80 -2.16
C LEU A 63 3.10 4.14 -3.53
N ALA A 64 3.91 3.18 -3.88
CA ALA A 64 3.96 2.51 -5.19
C ALA A 64 4.74 1.20 -5.10
N PRO A 65 4.55 0.26 -6.05
CA PRO A 65 5.37 -0.94 -6.13
C PRO A 65 6.83 -0.62 -6.44
N ALA A 66 7.75 -1.30 -5.77
CA ALA A 66 9.16 -1.24 -6.12
C ALA A 66 9.44 -1.95 -7.47
N ALA A 67 10.39 -1.42 -8.25
CA ALA A 67 10.71 -1.92 -9.58
C ALA A 67 11.11 -3.41 -9.60
N HIS A 68 11.86 -3.87 -8.60
CA HIS A 68 12.31 -5.26 -8.45
C HIS A 68 11.65 -6.01 -7.26
N GLY A 69 10.68 -5.38 -6.58
CA GLY A 69 9.77 -5.96 -5.59
C GLY A 69 8.40 -6.22 -6.21
N GLY A 70 7.41 -5.36 -5.93
CA GLY A 70 6.03 -5.51 -6.40
C GLY A 70 5.88 -5.61 -7.92
N ASN A 71 6.67 -4.86 -8.70
CA ASN A 71 6.65 -4.97 -10.17
C ASN A 71 7.21 -6.32 -10.69
N ARG A 72 8.07 -6.98 -9.90
CA ARG A 72 8.55 -8.33 -10.19
C ARG A 72 7.52 -9.38 -9.79
N THR A 73 6.99 -9.27 -8.58
CA THR A 73 6.19 -10.32 -7.94
C THR A 73 4.68 -10.24 -8.21
N GLY A 74 4.18 -9.06 -8.62
CA GLY A 74 2.75 -8.80 -8.79
C GLY A 74 1.98 -8.60 -7.48
N ARG A 75 2.66 -8.46 -6.34
CA ARG A 75 2.07 -8.18 -5.03
C ARG A 75 2.83 -7.04 -4.34
N VAL A 76 2.10 -6.09 -3.76
CA VAL A 76 2.69 -4.94 -3.07
C VAL A 76 3.57 -5.40 -1.89
N PHE A 77 4.65 -4.69 -1.59
CA PHE A 77 5.59 -5.00 -0.51
C PHE A 77 6.09 -6.45 -0.50
N THR A 78 6.31 -7.03 -1.67
CA THR A 78 6.69 -8.45 -1.79
C THR A 78 8.02 -8.58 -2.51
N GLY A 79 8.92 -9.37 -1.92
CA GLY A 79 10.24 -9.68 -2.48
C GLY A 79 11.24 -8.52 -2.44
N ASP A 80 11.09 -7.62 -1.47
CA ASP A 80 12.05 -6.55 -1.18
C ASP A 80 12.14 -6.28 0.32
N ARG A 81 13.18 -5.55 0.75
CA ARG A 81 13.45 -5.28 2.17
C ARG A 81 12.37 -4.46 2.88
N SER A 82 11.62 -3.63 2.15
CA SER A 82 10.51 -2.89 2.74
C SER A 82 9.36 -3.84 3.10
N GLY A 83 9.14 -4.85 2.26
CA GLY A 83 8.21 -5.94 2.53
C GLY A 83 8.63 -6.78 3.71
N ASP A 84 9.91 -7.20 3.78
CA ASP A 84 10.43 -7.98 4.90
C ASP A 84 10.18 -7.27 6.24
N PHE A 85 10.47 -5.97 6.30
CA PHE A 85 10.24 -5.16 7.50
C PHE A 85 8.75 -5.06 7.86
N LEU A 86 7.90 -4.79 6.87
CA LEU A 86 6.46 -4.61 7.08
C LEU A 86 5.78 -5.92 7.52
N PHE A 87 6.04 -7.02 6.82
CA PHE A 87 5.35 -8.29 7.10
C PHE A 87 5.82 -8.93 8.40
N GLU A 88 7.07 -8.73 8.82
CA GLU A 88 7.50 -9.10 10.17
C GLU A 88 6.64 -8.41 11.24
N ALA A 89 6.43 -7.09 11.11
CA ALA A 89 5.60 -6.34 12.06
C ALA A 89 4.12 -6.74 11.99
N LEU A 90 3.57 -6.96 10.79
CA LEU A 90 2.18 -7.41 10.62
C LEU A 90 1.94 -8.80 11.20
N TYR A 91 2.89 -9.72 11.03
CA TYR A 91 2.84 -11.05 11.64
C TYR A 91 2.81 -10.96 13.17
N GLN A 92 3.73 -10.19 13.77
CA GLN A 92 3.78 -10.01 15.22
C GLN A 92 2.50 -9.36 15.78
N ALA A 93 1.87 -8.49 15.01
CA ALA A 93 0.60 -7.85 15.38
C ALA A 93 -0.64 -8.71 15.09
N GLY A 94 -0.51 -9.91 14.48
CA GLY A 94 -1.62 -10.80 14.15
C GLY A 94 -2.42 -10.40 12.92
N PHE A 95 -1.85 -9.56 12.02
CA PHE A 95 -2.47 -9.18 10.75
C PHE A 95 -1.96 -9.98 9.54
N ALA A 96 -0.98 -10.87 9.73
CA ALA A 96 -0.45 -11.75 8.70
C ALA A 96 -0.19 -13.16 9.28
N ASN A 97 -0.39 -14.20 8.48
CA ASN A 97 -0.17 -15.59 8.89
C ASN A 97 1.30 -16.03 8.84
N GLN A 98 2.18 -15.22 8.25
CA GLN A 98 3.62 -15.49 8.13
C GLN A 98 4.44 -14.20 8.09
N ARG A 99 5.74 -14.30 8.43
CA ARG A 99 6.68 -13.16 8.53
C ARG A 99 7.20 -12.69 7.18
N ALA A 100 7.25 -13.56 6.18
CA ALA A 100 7.86 -13.29 4.89
C ALA A 100 6.83 -13.12 3.79
N SER A 101 7.16 -12.27 2.80
CA SER A 101 6.39 -12.05 1.60
C SER A 101 7.32 -12.13 0.39
N LEU A 102 7.43 -13.31 -0.21
CA LEU A 102 8.44 -13.63 -1.22
C LEU A 102 7.90 -13.58 -2.66
N HIS A 103 6.71 -14.15 -2.89
CA HIS A 103 6.01 -14.18 -4.18
C HIS A 103 4.50 -14.40 -3.99
N ARG A 104 3.72 -14.26 -5.08
CA ARG A 104 2.23 -14.34 -4.99
C ARG A 104 1.70 -15.68 -4.50
N GLY A 105 2.41 -16.77 -4.72
CA GLY A 105 1.99 -18.13 -4.36
C GLY A 105 2.67 -18.67 -3.08
N ASP A 106 3.21 -17.81 -2.20
CA ASP A 106 3.96 -18.21 -1.01
C ASP A 106 3.09 -18.56 0.22
N GLY A 107 1.77 -18.57 0.07
CA GLY A 107 0.83 -18.88 1.14
C GLY A 107 0.53 -17.72 2.10
N LEU A 108 1.10 -16.52 1.87
CA LEU A 108 0.80 -15.35 2.70
C LEU A 108 -0.69 -14.97 2.60
N ARG A 109 -1.32 -14.83 3.75
CA ARG A 109 -2.67 -14.27 3.94
C ARG A 109 -2.63 -13.14 4.95
N LEU A 110 -3.40 -12.11 4.69
CA LEU A 110 -3.67 -11.05 5.67
C LEU A 110 -4.98 -11.34 6.38
N GLU A 111 -5.02 -11.05 7.67
CA GLU A 111 -6.17 -11.23 8.55
C GLU A 111 -6.65 -9.85 9.01
N ASN A 112 -7.93 -9.55 8.74
CA ASN A 112 -8.53 -8.24 9.05
C ASN A 112 -7.73 -7.04 8.50
N ALA A 113 -6.90 -7.24 7.49
CA ALA A 113 -6.04 -6.24 6.86
C ALA A 113 -6.07 -6.36 5.33
N TYR A 114 -6.04 -5.23 4.64
CA TYR A 114 -5.90 -5.13 3.19
C TYR A 114 -4.81 -4.10 2.89
N ILE A 115 -3.96 -4.38 1.90
CA ILE A 115 -2.83 -3.53 1.55
C ILE A 115 -2.88 -3.12 0.08
N ALA A 116 -2.69 -1.84 -0.19
CA ALA A 116 -2.63 -1.28 -1.52
C ALA A 116 -1.58 -0.16 -1.62
N ALA A 117 -1.38 0.37 -2.80
CA ALA A 117 -0.51 1.51 -3.04
C ALA A 117 -1.27 2.66 -3.72
N ALA A 118 -0.90 3.90 -3.41
CA ALA A 118 -1.50 5.09 -4.03
C ALA A 118 -1.28 5.12 -5.55
N VAL A 119 -0.14 4.61 -6.02
CA VAL A 119 0.16 4.40 -7.44
C VAL A 119 0.38 2.92 -7.70
N ARG A 120 -0.26 2.38 -8.72
CA ARG A 120 -0.31 0.93 -8.98
C ARG A 120 0.83 0.40 -9.85
N CYS A 121 1.68 1.25 -10.37
CA CYS A 121 2.81 0.90 -11.22
C CYS A 121 4.10 1.40 -10.58
N ALA A 122 5.21 0.65 -10.76
CA ALA A 122 6.53 1.11 -10.32
C ALA A 122 6.92 2.41 -11.06
N PRO A 123 7.18 3.52 -10.36
CA PRO A 123 7.67 4.73 -10.97
C PRO A 123 9.21 4.75 -11.02
N PRO A 124 9.83 5.40 -12.01
CA PRO A 124 11.26 5.67 -11.98
C PRO A 124 11.68 6.32 -10.67
N GLU A 125 12.79 5.86 -10.08
CA GLU A 125 13.35 6.38 -8.81
C GLU A 125 12.37 6.42 -7.63
N ASN A 126 11.30 5.63 -7.66
CA ASN A 126 10.19 5.66 -6.71
C ASN A 126 9.49 7.03 -6.61
N LYS A 127 9.53 7.83 -7.68
CA LYS A 127 8.94 9.18 -7.75
C LYS A 127 7.80 9.22 -8.78
N PRO A 128 6.55 8.99 -8.37
CA PRO A 128 5.40 9.20 -9.25
C PRO A 128 5.16 10.70 -9.50
N LEU A 129 4.60 11.01 -10.65
CA LEU A 129 4.12 12.36 -10.95
C LEU A 129 2.74 12.57 -10.30
N PRO A 130 2.35 13.84 -10.01
CA PRO A 130 1.02 14.15 -9.47
C PRO A 130 -0.12 13.64 -10.36
N SER A 131 0.00 13.71 -11.68
CA SER A 131 -0.97 13.18 -12.64
C SER A 131 -1.12 11.66 -12.54
N GLU A 132 -0.05 10.93 -12.26
CA GLU A 132 -0.08 9.48 -12.11
C GLU A 132 -0.80 9.05 -10.83
N THR A 133 -0.62 9.81 -9.75
CA THR A 133 -1.37 9.62 -8.50
C THR A 133 -2.86 9.90 -8.73
N LEU A 134 -3.17 10.97 -9.48
CA LEU A 134 -4.55 11.32 -9.84
C LEU A 134 -5.23 10.19 -10.65
N HIS A 135 -4.55 9.64 -11.66
CA HIS A 135 -5.10 8.54 -12.47
C HIS A 135 -5.36 7.27 -11.67
N CYS A 136 -4.56 7.01 -10.62
CA CYS A 136 -4.72 5.85 -9.76
C CYS A 136 -5.77 6.05 -8.66
N ARG A 137 -6.15 7.29 -8.34
CA ARG A 137 -7.04 7.61 -7.21
C ARG A 137 -8.37 6.86 -7.26
N GLY A 138 -9.00 6.73 -8.43
CA GLY A 138 -10.26 6.03 -8.57
C GLY A 138 -10.23 4.56 -8.12
N TYR A 139 -9.09 3.88 -8.24
CA TYR A 139 -8.92 2.52 -7.68
C TYR A 139 -8.89 2.53 -6.15
N LEU A 140 -8.16 3.49 -5.55
CA LEU A 140 -8.12 3.66 -4.10
C LEU A 140 -9.50 3.98 -3.53
N GLU A 141 -10.24 4.87 -4.18
CA GLU A 141 -11.60 5.25 -3.78
C GLU A 141 -12.55 4.05 -3.77
N ARG A 142 -12.51 3.23 -4.82
CA ARG A 142 -13.35 2.01 -4.92
C ARG A 142 -12.97 0.96 -3.88
N GLU A 143 -11.69 0.75 -3.62
CA GLU A 143 -11.25 -0.18 -2.56
C GLU A 143 -11.72 0.29 -1.18
N LEU A 144 -11.61 1.58 -0.86
CA LEU A 144 -12.10 2.15 0.41
C LEU A 144 -13.63 2.02 0.55
N GLU A 145 -14.38 2.22 -0.53
CA GLU A 145 -15.84 2.05 -0.54
C GLU A 145 -16.29 0.60 -0.32
N LEU A 146 -15.58 -0.34 -0.96
CA LEU A 146 -15.91 -1.76 -0.86
C LEU A 146 -15.54 -2.33 0.52
N LEU A 147 -14.38 -1.97 1.06
CA LEU A 147 -13.86 -2.49 2.32
C LEU A 147 -14.47 -1.80 3.54
N ARG A 148 -14.79 -0.50 3.46
CA ARG A 148 -15.25 0.32 4.58
C ARG A 148 -14.40 0.10 5.84
N PRO A 149 -13.09 0.37 5.75
CA PRO A 149 -12.19 0.14 6.86
C PRO A 149 -12.51 1.06 8.04
N LYS A 150 -12.16 0.64 9.26
CA LYS A 150 -12.22 1.51 10.46
C LYS A 150 -10.93 2.33 10.61
N VAL A 151 -9.83 1.82 10.07
CA VAL A 151 -8.50 2.44 10.18
C VAL A 151 -7.80 2.42 8.83
N VAL A 152 -7.18 3.54 8.47
CA VAL A 152 -6.21 3.65 7.37
C VAL A 152 -4.83 3.87 7.97
N LEU A 153 -3.88 3.00 7.66
CA LEU A 153 -2.46 3.13 8.02
C LEU A 153 -1.67 3.59 6.80
N ALA A 154 -1.24 4.84 6.79
CA ALA A 154 -0.43 5.42 5.72
C ALA A 154 1.07 5.20 5.97
N LEU A 155 1.71 4.47 5.04
CA LEU A 155 3.15 4.20 5.06
C LEU A 155 3.91 5.33 4.35
N GLY A 156 4.20 6.40 5.08
CA GLY A 156 4.90 7.59 4.61
C GLY A 156 3.98 8.73 4.14
N LYS A 157 4.60 9.91 3.98
CA LYS A 157 3.89 11.16 3.70
C LYS A 157 3.06 11.11 2.40
N ILE A 158 3.56 10.47 1.34
CA ILE A 158 2.85 10.43 0.06
C ILE A 158 1.56 9.61 0.17
N ALA A 159 1.59 8.49 0.88
CA ALA A 159 0.38 7.69 1.16
C ALA A 159 -0.61 8.45 2.04
N TRP A 160 -0.13 9.15 3.06
CA TRP A 160 -0.91 10.04 3.90
C TRP A 160 -1.64 11.13 3.08
N ASP A 161 -0.87 11.84 2.26
CA ASP A 161 -1.41 12.90 1.39
C ASP A 161 -2.40 12.34 0.36
N ALA A 162 -2.17 11.14 -0.17
CA ALA A 162 -3.06 10.50 -1.12
C ALA A 162 -4.43 10.16 -0.49
N TYR A 163 -4.45 9.65 0.73
CA TYR A 163 -5.71 9.39 1.46
C TYR A 163 -6.45 10.71 1.78
N LEU A 164 -5.74 11.71 2.30
CA LEU A 164 -6.35 13.02 2.59
C LEU A 164 -6.89 13.70 1.32
N GLU A 165 -6.25 13.48 0.17
CA GLU A 165 -6.77 13.99 -1.11
C GLU A 165 -8.09 13.32 -1.49
N VAL A 166 -8.25 12.01 -1.25
CA VAL A 166 -9.54 11.32 -1.43
C VAL A 166 -10.61 11.97 -0.57
N LEU A 167 -10.34 12.19 0.73
CA LEU A 167 -11.31 12.82 1.63
C LEU A 167 -11.67 14.25 1.19
N LYS A 168 -10.68 15.03 0.76
CA LYS A 168 -10.89 16.41 0.26
C LYS A 168 -11.77 16.43 -0.98
N GLN A 169 -11.51 15.58 -1.96
CA GLN A 169 -12.28 15.51 -3.20
C GLN A 169 -13.73 15.06 -2.98
N ARG A 170 -13.97 14.30 -1.91
CA ARG A 170 -15.32 13.91 -1.46
C ARG A 170 -16.01 14.96 -0.59
N GLY A 171 -15.37 16.10 -0.35
CA GLY A 171 -15.90 17.14 0.54
C GLY A 171 -15.95 16.77 2.04
N GLN A 172 -15.25 15.68 2.42
CA GLN A 172 -15.24 15.18 3.79
C GLN A 172 -14.24 15.93 4.69
N ILE A 173 -13.30 16.65 4.10
CA ILE A 173 -12.42 17.61 4.78
C ILE A 173 -12.24 18.87 3.90
N LEU A 174 -12.10 20.02 4.55
CA LEU A 174 -11.91 21.30 3.83
C LEU A 174 -10.47 21.46 3.31
N SER A 175 -9.48 21.07 4.12
CA SER A 175 -8.06 21.24 3.80
C SER A 175 -7.21 20.10 4.33
N ARG A 176 -6.22 19.68 3.54
CA ARG A 176 -5.20 18.70 3.98
C ARG A 176 -4.15 19.32 4.91
N ALA A 177 -3.97 20.64 4.86
CA ALA A 177 -2.93 21.35 5.62
C ALA A 177 -3.10 21.22 7.15
N THR A 178 -4.33 21.00 7.58
CA THR A 178 -4.67 20.77 8.99
C THR A 178 -4.09 19.47 9.54
N PHE A 179 -3.88 18.47 8.67
CA PHE A 179 -3.47 17.12 9.05
C PHE A 179 -1.99 16.91 8.72
N ARG A 180 -1.11 17.24 9.66
CA ARG A 180 0.35 17.13 9.47
C ARG A 180 0.83 15.69 9.65
N PHE A 181 1.57 15.19 8.65
CA PHE A 181 2.20 13.89 8.74
C PHE A 181 3.38 13.88 9.72
N SER A 182 3.39 12.90 10.62
CA SER A 182 4.57 12.49 11.39
C SER A 182 4.48 10.99 11.67
N HIS A 183 5.59 10.38 12.12
CA HIS A 183 5.54 9.00 12.61
C HIS A 183 4.70 8.95 13.89
N GLY A 184 3.76 8.00 13.95
CA GLY A 184 2.82 7.86 15.07
C GLY A 184 1.67 8.88 15.08
N ALA A 185 1.57 9.76 14.06
CA ALA A 185 0.43 10.65 13.92
C ALA A 185 -0.88 9.86 13.83
N GLU A 186 -1.90 10.37 14.50
CA GLU A 186 -3.27 9.86 14.46
C GLU A 186 -4.22 11.01 14.18
N CYS A 187 -5.11 10.85 13.23
CA CYS A 187 -6.17 11.81 12.94
C CYS A 187 -7.53 11.13 13.05
N MET A 188 -8.42 11.81 13.73
CA MET A 188 -9.85 11.52 13.78
C MET A 188 -10.57 12.54 12.90
N PHE A 189 -11.58 12.08 12.19
CA PHE A 189 -12.42 12.91 11.35
C PHE A 189 -13.85 12.90 11.91
N GLU A 190 -14.67 13.84 11.49
CA GLU A 190 -16.09 13.85 11.81
C GLU A 190 -16.84 12.71 11.10
N GLY A 191 -17.91 12.21 11.72
CA GLY A 191 -18.71 11.10 11.19
C GLY A 191 -18.01 9.75 11.25
N ASP A 192 -18.44 8.83 10.37
CA ASP A 192 -17.96 7.43 10.34
C ASP A 192 -16.71 7.23 9.47
N LEU A 193 -15.87 8.25 9.34
CA LEU A 193 -14.65 8.15 8.57
C LEU A 193 -13.58 7.32 9.29
N PRO A 194 -12.78 6.54 8.55
CA PRO A 194 -11.68 5.78 9.12
C PRO A 194 -10.69 6.69 9.86
N ARG A 195 -10.20 6.26 11.04
CA ARG A 195 -9.06 6.92 11.66
C ARG A 195 -7.83 6.76 10.79
N LEU A 196 -7.07 7.85 10.62
CA LEU A 196 -5.84 7.84 9.83
C LEU A 196 -4.64 7.77 10.76
N PHE A 197 -3.82 6.73 10.58
CA PHE A 197 -2.52 6.59 11.24
C PHE A 197 -1.39 6.82 10.23
N GLY A 198 -0.33 7.51 10.66
CA GLY A 198 0.87 7.77 9.88
C GLY A 198 2.09 7.07 10.47
N VAL A 199 2.83 6.32 9.67
CA VAL A 199 4.14 5.78 10.04
C VAL A 199 5.15 6.07 8.95
N TYR A 200 6.44 6.19 9.31
CA TYR A 200 7.48 6.34 8.30
C TYR A 200 7.49 5.14 7.36
N HIS A 201 7.73 5.38 6.08
CA HIS A 201 7.84 4.32 5.08
C HIS A 201 8.98 3.35 5.44
N PRO A 202 8.80 2.01 5.35
CA PRO A 202 9.82 1.02 5.70
C PRO A 202 10.90 0.90 4.61
N SER A 203 11.38 2.04 4.09
CA SER A 203 12.47 2.10 3.13
C SER A 203 13.80 1.76 3.78
N GLN A 204 14.74 1.23 2.99
CA GLN A 204 16.10 0.96 3.47
C GLN A 204 16.75 2.20 4.09
N GLN A 205 16.51 3.38 3.53
CA GLN A 205 17.02 4.63 4.08
C GLN A 205 16.55 4.86 5.52
N ASN A 206 15.26 4.64 5.81
CA ASN A 206 14.73 4.86 7.16
C ASN A 206 15.14 3.74 8.13
N THR A 207 15.19 2.50 7.68
CA THR A 207 15.51 1.35 8.55
C THR A 207 17.01 1.22 8.83
N GLN A 208 17.88 1.48 7.85
CA GLN A 208 19.33 1.39 8.03
C GLN A 208 19.91 2.56 8.82
N THR A 209 19.26 3.74 8.78
CA THR A 209 19.70 4.91 9.57
C THR A 209 19.15 4.93 11.00
N GLY A 210 18.36 3.91 11.38
CA GLY A 210 17.69 3.86 12.69
C GLY A 210 16.53 4.87 12.85
N ARG A 211 16.20 5.63 11.80
CA ARG A 211 15.04 6.54 11.81
C ARG A 211 13.72 5.79 12.01
N LEU A 212 13.69 4.53 11.60
CA LEU A 212 12.55 3.62 11.77
C LEU A 212 13.03 2.29 12.34
N THR A 213 12.42 1.85 13.45
CA THR A 213 12.70 0.57 14.11
C THR A 213 11.46 -0.33 14.09
N GLN A 214 11.65 -1.65 14.31
CA GLN A 214 10.54 -2.60 14.45
C GLN A 214 9.64 -2.24 15.63
N THR A 215 10.21 -1.79 16.75
CA THR A 215 9.44 -1.34 17.93
C THR A 215 8.50 -0.19 17.60
N MET A 216 8.93 0.76 16.77
CA MET A 216 8.08 1.88 16.35
C MET A 216 6.87 1.40 15.54
N TYR A 217 7.03 0.40 14.67
CA TYR A 217 5.90 -0.21 13.94
C TYR A 217 5.01 -1.04 14.84
N ALA A 218 5.61 -1.85 15.72
CA ALA A 218 4.87 -2.65 16.69
C ALA A 218 3.95 -1.80 17.56
N ASN A 219 4.44 -0.66 18.07
CA ASN A 219 3.65 0.27 18.87
C ASN A 219 2.46 0.85 18.09
N ALA A 220 2.66 1.22 16.83
CA ALA A 220 1.58 1.75 15.99
C ALA A 220 0.52 0.65 15.69
N LEU A 221 0.96 -0.56 15.34
CA LEU A 221 0.06 -1.68 15.04
C LEU A 221 -0.68 -2.19 16.28
N GLU A 222 -0.06 -2.15 17.46
CA GLU A 222 -0.71 -2.50 18.73
C GLU A 222 -1.86 -1.51 19.05
N ARG A 223 -1.62 -0.20 18.87
CA ARG A 223 -2.67 0.82 19.03
C ARG A 223 -3.83 0.56 18.07
N ILE A 224 -3.54 0.27 16.80
CA ILE A 224 -4.54 -0.06 15.77
C ILE A 224 -5.31 -1.31 16.17
N ARG A 225 -4.63 -2.36 16.62
CA ARG A 225 -5.27 -3.61 17.04
C ARG A 225 -6.26 -3.39 18.18
N LYS A 226 -5.89 -2.59 19.18
CA LYS A 226 -6.80 -2.20 20.29
C LYS A 226 -8.05 -1.46 19.82
N LEU A 227 -7.96 -0.67 18.75
CA LEU A 227 -9.11 0.02 18.15
C LEU A 227 -10.02 -0.91 17.33
N LEU A 228 -9.49 -2.02 16.85
CA LEU A 228 -10.22 -2.96 16.00
C LEU A 228 -10.79 -4.17 16.76
N ALA A 229 -10.37 -4.34 18.01
CA ALA A 229 -10.93 -5.34 18.92
C ALA A 229 -12.33 -4.94 19.38
#